data_d2d7e55cff553c7f99fd3276ad26e330
#
_entry.id   d2d7e55cff553c7f99fd3276ad26e330
#
_cell.length_a   1.000
_cell.length_b   1.000
_cell.length_c   1.000
_cell.angle_alpha   90.00
_cell.angle_beta   90.00
_cell.angle_gamma   90.00
#
_symmetry.space_group_name_H-M   'P 1'
#
loop_
_entity.id
_entity.type
_entity.pdbx_description
1 polymer ?
#
loop_
_entity_poly.entity_id
_entity_poly.type
_entity_poly.pdbx_seq_one_letter_code
_entity_poly.pdbx_strand_id
1 'polypeptide(L)'
;MLDLGRTFLQAVERDPARLAIVDGSLRLSYEEWATHIGALQQYFYSKGLARGDRILTVLQNRYEAATIHWACQMAGIAIVPLNWRSKPEEIDYCAQNADVKLAFVEQISLNNYLDSETGKKIEVILCGDIDGTANHKAFNELIKVGVDPIANGDVEDISVMLFTSGTTGKPKGVPRKQRAERAAGIAHVAQNQYAMGEVTLGVMPLYHTMGVRTLLSLCIVNGTYVAVPRWDVEKALDAIETEKVTHLYLVPTLYHDMLGSKKFHDDRVKSVRKLGFAGAPMNDALLLKLNKSFHPELFVNHYGSSEIYTYTINQNAVAKPGSAGKAGINARIRVIKLEQGPESSSSFMYAEPKEEGQIICDLAGDEAFEGYWKRPDADAKSLRNGWFLTGDTGYFDDSGELFVTGRVDDMIISGGENISPVEIESILSLHTAVSEVAVAGLKDDRLGQKVVAFIKTSSPVDASSLDEHCRSSDLVNFKRPREYIFVKEIPKSPVGKILRRMLVSGEYEKA
;
A
#
# COMPACT_ATOMS: atom_id res chain seq x y z
N MET A 1 20.52 0.47 -18.65
CA MET A 1 19.65 1.08 -17.58
C MET A 1 20.25 0.69 -16.24
N LEU A 2 20.17 1.53 -15.21
CA LEU A 2 20.62 1.17 -13.86
C LEU A 2 19.58 0.25 -13.22
N ASP A 3 20.05 -0.84 -12.61
CA ASP A 3 19.28 -1.64 -11.66
C ASP A 3 19.20 -0.96 -10.29
N LEU A 4 18.50 -1.58 -9.34
CA LEU A 4 18.35 -1.01 -8.00
C LEU A 4 19.64 -1.06 -7.17
N GLY A 5 20.45 -2.11 -7.34
CA GLY A 5 21.76 -2.19 -6.66
C GLY A 5 22.67 -1.05 -7.09
N ARG A 6 22.81 -0.79 -8.39
CA ARG A 6 23.57 0.35 -8.90
C ARG A 6 22.94 1.70 -8.51
N THR A 7 21.62 1.77 -8.40
CA THR A 7 20.93 2.99 -7.92
C THR A 7 21.29 3.30 -6.48
N PHE A 8 21.41 2.28 -5.60
CA PHE A 8 21.86 2.48 -4.23
C PHE A 8 23.35 2.90 -4.18
N LEU A 9 24.22 2.24 -4.96
CA LEU A 9 25.64 2.63 -5.03
C LEU A 9 25.84 4.06 -5.52
N GLN A 10 25.02 4.53 -6.46
CA GLN A 10 25.02 5.93 -6.86
C GLN A 10 24.65 6.89 -5.73
N ALA A 11 23.75 6.50 -4.81
CA ALA A 11 23.43 7.33 -3.66
C ALA A 11 24.63 7.38 -2.70
N VAL A 12 25.32 6.26 -2.49
CA VAL A 12 26.57 6.21 -1.70
C VAL A 12 27.64 7.13 -2.31
N GLU A 13 27.88 7.03 -3.62
CA GLU A 13 28.89 7.84 -4.32
C GLU A 13 28.58 9.34 -4.28
N ARG A 14 27.30 9.73 -4.36
CA ARG A 14 26.90 11.15 -4.36
C ARG A 14 27.11 11.82 -3.03
N ASP A 15 26.76 11.15 -1.92
CA ASP A 15 26.86 11.71 -0.56
C ASP A 15 27.00 10.58 0.46
N PRO A 16 28.22 10.00 0.61
CA PRO A 16 28.47 8.85 1.48
C PRO A 16 28.17 9.12 2.95
N ALA A 17 28.47 10.35 3.42
CA ALA A 17 28.30 10.75 4.81
C ALA A 17 26.87 11.12 5.18
N ARG A 18 25.96 11.23 4.20
CA ARG A 18 24.56 11.57 4.44
C ARG A 18 23.88 10.51 5.28
N LEU A 19 23.13 10.94 6.29
CA LEU A 19 22.27 10.05 7.08
C LEU A 19 21.25 9.37 6.18
N ALA A 20 21.30 8.03 6.10
CA ALA A 20 20.47 7.23 5.21
C ALA A 20 19.30 6.59 5.95
N ILE A 21 19.54 6.06 7.15
CA ILE A 21 18.53 5.34 7.92
C ILE A 21 18.67 5.60 9.43
N VAL A 22 17.51 5.68 10.08
CA VAL A 22 17.37 5.81 11.54
C VAL A 22 16.40 4.74 12.02
N ASP A 23 16.76 3.99 13.07
CA ASP A 23 15.88 3.06 13.78
C ASP A 23 16.17 3.14 15.29
N GLY A 24 15.37 3.88 16.03
CA GLY A 24 15.62 4.20 17.43
C GLY A 24 16.94 4.92 17.63
N SER A 25 17.89 4.29 18.30
CA SER A 25 19.24 4.83 18.51
C SER A 25 20.21 4.53 17.35
N LEU A 26 19.86 3.61 16.47
CA LEU A 26 20.69 3.30 15.30
C LEU A 26 20.60 4.45 14.28
N ARG A 27 21.75 4.92 13.84
CA ARG A 27 21.86 5.98 12.82
C ARG A 27 23.03 5.64 11.90
N LEU A 28 22.74 5.41 10.61
CA LEU A 28 23.78 5.06 9.65
C LEU A 28 23.77 6.04 8.48
N SER A 29 24.96 6.42 8.07
CA SER A 29 25.17 7.08 6.78
C SER A 29 24.97 6.11 5.61
N TYR A 30 24.93 6.61 4.38
CA TYR A 30 24.86 5.76 3.18
C TYR A 30 26.06 4.82 3.09
N GLU A 31 27.26 5.30 3.40
CA GLU A 31 28.49 4.50 3.39
C GLU A 31 28.45 3.39 4.46
N GLU A 32 28.12 3.73 5.70
CA GLU A 32 28.01 2.76 6.79
C GLU A 32 26.94 1.71 6.48
N TRP A 33 25.77 2.13 6.00
CA TRP A 33 24.70 1.21 5.64
C TRP A 33 25.09 0.29 4.48
N ALA A 34 25.84 0.81 3.48
CA ALA A 34 26.35 0.01 2.37
C ALA A 34 27.19 -1.17 2.88
N THR A 35 28.06 -0.98 3.88
CA THR A 35 28.87 -2.08 4.40
C THR A 35 28.04 -3.18 5.06
N HIS A 36 26.94 -2.85 5.72
CA HIS A 36 26.01 -3.85 6.27
C HIS A 36 25.26 -4.60 5.16
N ILE A 37 24.85 -3.90 4.10
CA ILE A 37 24.23 -4.49 2.92
C ILE A 37 25.17 -5.47 2.24
N GLY A 38 26.44 -5.10 2.05
CA GLY A 38 27.46 -5.97 1.45
C GLY A 38 27.76 -7.20 2.29
N ALA A 39 27.84 -7.06 3.62
CA ALA A 39 28.03 -8.18 4.52
C ALA A 39 26.88 -9.21 4.40
N LEU A 40 25.65 -8.72 4.32
CA LEU A 40 24.49 -9.58 4.15
C LEU A 40 24.45 -10.22 2.75
N GLN A 41 24.85 -9.51 1.71
CA GLN A 41 25.02 -10.07 0.36
C GLN A 41 26.05 -11.21 0.35
N GLN A 42 27.20 -11.07 1.00
CA GLN A 42 28.16 -12.14 1.15
C GLN A 42 27.60 -13.35 1.89
N TYR A 43 26.81 -13.10 2.93
CA TYR A 43 26.12 -14.17 3.64
C TYR A 43 25.20 -14.97 2.70
N PHE A 44 24.44 -14.29 1.83
CA PHE A 44 23.58 -14.98 0.84
C PHE A 44 24.41 -15.91 -0.05
N TYR A 45 25.53 -15.46 -0.56
CA TYR A 45 26.43 -16.29 -1.38
C TYR A 45 27.01 -17.46 -0.60
N SER A 46 27.36 -17.25 0.69
CA SER A 46 27.88 -18.32 1.54
C SER A 46 26.86 -19.43 1.80
N LYS A 47 25.56 -19.11 1.63
CA LYS A 47 24.43 -20.05 1.73
C LYS A 47 24.10 -20.69 0.38
N GLY A 48 24.84 -20.40 -0.66
CA GLY A 48 24.60 -20.91 -2.00
C GLY A 48 23.41 -20.26 -2.71
N LEU A 49 22.92 -19.10 -2.20
CA LEU A 49 21.89 -18.35 -2.89
C LEU A 49 22.46 -17.69 -4.14
N ALA A 50 21.70 -17.73 -5.20
CA ALA A 50 22.06 -17.21 -6.51
C ALA A 50 21.01 -16.21 -7.02
N ARG A 51 21.38 -15.48 -8.06
CA ARG A 51 20.47 -14.62 -8.80
C ARG A 51 19.18 -15.37 -9.20
N GLY A 52 18.03 -14.77 -8.97
CA GLY A 52 16.72 -15.37 -9.21
C GLY A 52 16.17 -16.21 -8.06
N ASP A 53 16.93 -16.45 -6.99
CA ASP A 53 16.40 -17.07 -5.77
C ASP A 53 15.49 -16.10 -5.01
N ARG A 54 14.75 -16.60 -4.02
CA ARG A 54 13.76 -15.83 -3.24
C ARG A 54 14.02 -15.97 -1.73
N ILE A 55 13.94 -14.84 -1.04
CA ILE A 55 14.09 -14.73 0.41
C ILE A 55 12.77 -14.24 1.00
N LEU A 56 12.27 -14.94 2.02
CA LEU A 56 11.09 -14.57 2.79
C LEU A 56 11.47 -13.57 3.88
N THR A 57 10.65 -12.53 4.08
CA THR A 57 10.71 -11.70 5.30
C THR A 57 9.35 -11.63 5.98
N VAL A 58 9.31 -11.83 7.30
CA VAL A 58 8.11 -11.69 8.14
C VAL A 58 8.45 -10.70 9.25
N LEU A 59 8.59 -9.43 8.84
CA LEU A 59 9.19 -8.35 9.65
C LEU A 59 8.29 -7.12 9.68
N GLN A 60 8.39 -6.37 10.78
CA GLN A 60 7.94 -4.99 10.85
C GLN A 60 8.88 -4.06 10.05
N ASN A 61 8.54 -2.78 9.99
CA ASN A 61 9.36 -1.78 9.27
C ASN A 61 10.60 -1.39 10.08
N ARG A 62 11.57 -2.27 10.09
CA ARG A 62 12.81 -2.11 10.83
C ARG A 62 13.99 -1.83 9.89
N TYR A 63 15.08 -1.38 10.46
CA TYR A 63 16.37 -1.26 9.79
C TYR A 63 16.76 -2.56 9.07
N GLU A 64 16.58 -3.72 9.72
CA GLU A 64 16.92 -5.01 9.15
C GLU A 64 16.11 -5.31 7.89
N ALA A 65 14.81 -5.01 7.89
CA ALA A 65 13.94 -5.22 6.73
C ALA A 65 14.39 -4.40 5.52
N ALA A 66 14.78 -3.13 5.73
CA ALA A 66 15.31 -2.26 4.69
C ALA A 66 16.70 -2.73 4.20
N THR A 67 17.57 -3.20 5.10
CA THR A 67 18.89 -3.74 4.77
C THR A 67 18.79 -5.02 3.95
N ILE A 68 17.89 -5.94 4.32
CA ILE A 68 17.61 -7.17 3.57
C ILE A 68 17.09 -6.83 2.18
N HIS A 69 16.18 -5.86 2.08
CA HIS A 69 15.68 -5.41 0.78
C HIS A 69 16.85 -5.01 -0.13
N TRP A 70 17.73 -4.12 0.30
CA TRP A 70 18.86 -3.66 -0.53
C TRP A 70 19.88 -4.76 -0.82
N ALA A 71 20.18 -5.64 0.13
CA ALA A 71 21.08 -6.78 -0.10
C ALA A 71 20.52 -7.75 -1.16
N CYS A 72 19.19 -7.95 -1.18
CA CYS A 72 18.52 -8.70 -2.23
C CYS A 72 18.68 -8.03 -3.60
N GLN A 73 18.50 -6.69 -3.68
CA GLN A 73 18.70 -5.97 -4.94
C GLN A 73 20.13 -6.06 -5.45
N MET A 74 21.11 -5.96 -4.55
CA MET A 74 22.54 -6.14 -4.90
C MET A 74 22.83 -7.53 -5.49
N ALA A 75 22.21 -8.57 -4.93
CA ALA A 75 22.45 -9.95 -5.30
C ALA A 75 21.58 -10.45 -6.48
N GLY A 76 20.60 -9.68 -6.95
CA GLY A 76 19.61 -10.13 -7.93
C GLY A 76 18.65 -11.18 -7.37
N ILE A 77 18.41 -11.17 -6.07
CA ILE A 77 17.52 -12.06 -5.33
C ILE A 77 16.19 -11.36 -5.11
N ALA A 78 15.09 -12.07 -5.35
CA ALA A 78 13.76 -11.50 -5.10
C ALA A 78 13.41 -11.58 -3.62
N ILE A 79 12.95 -10.44 -3.05
CA ILE A 79 12.42 -10.42 -1.69
C ILE A 79 10.91 -10.74 -1.72
N VAL A 80 10.47 -11.58 -0.77
CA VAL A 80 9.06 -11.97 -0.58
C VAL A 80 8.62 -11.50 0.81
N PRO A 81 8.21 -10.23 0.94
CA PRO A 81 7.83 -9.69 2.24
C PRO A 81 6.39 -10.05 2.57
N LEU A 82 6.17 -10.58 3.77
CA LEU A 82 4.84 -10.86 4.32
C LEU A 82 4.55 -9.97 5.52
N ASN A 83 3.26 -9.82 5.78
CA ASN A 83 2.80 -9.18 6.99
C ASN A 83 3.33 -9.93 8.23
N TRP A 84 3.94 -9.22 9.16
CA TRP A 84 4.43 -9.80 10.41
C TRP A 84 3.34 -10.47 11.27
N ARG A 85 2.05 -10.22 10.97
CA ARG A 85 0.89 -10.87 11.56
C ARG A 85 0.41 -12.11 10.80
N SER A 86 1.08 -12.48 9.69
CA SER A 86 0.67 -13.62 8.87
C SER A 86 0.59 -14.90 9.70
N LYS A 87 -0.47 -15.64 9.47
CA LYS A 87 -0.69 -16.94 10.12
C LYS A 87 0.16 -18.05 9.48
N PRO A 88 0.39 -19.18 10.17
CA PRO A 88 1.18 -20.28 9.62
C PRO A 88 0.76 -20.71 8.21
N GLU A 89 -0.53 -20.82 7.95
CA GLU A 89 -1.07 -21.27 6.65
C GLU A 89 -0.80 -20.25 5.52
N GLU A 90 -0.79 -18.95 5.84
CA GLU A 90 -0.47 -17.90 4.89
C GLU A 90 1.03 -17.89 4.58
N ILE A 91 1.87 -18.07 5.62
CA ILE A 91 3.32 -18.21 5.48
C ILE A 91 3.63 -19.39 4.56
N ASP A 92 3.03 -20.56 4.83
CA ASP A 92 3.21 -21.77 4.02
C ASP A 92 2.81 -21.57 2.57
N TYR A 93 1.63 -21.02 2.35
CA TYR A 93 1.15 -20.79 1.01
C TYR A 93 2.08 -19.86 0.20
N CYS A 94 2.44 -18.72 0.78
CA CYS A 94 3.26 -17.73 0.09
C CYS A 94 4.70 -18.24 -0.12
N ALA A 95 5.30 -18.86 0.90
CA ALA A 95 6.65 -19.39 0.82
C ALA A 95 6.78 -20.52 -0.19
N GLN A 96 5.83 -21.46 -0.21
CA GLN A 96 5.80 -22.55 -1.20
C GLN A 96 5.51 -22.05 -2.60
N ASN A 97 4.56 -21.13 -2.76
CA ASN A 97 4.24 -20.55 -4.06
C ASN A 97 5.44 -19.82 -4.68
N ALA A 98 6.19 -19.08 -3.85
CA ALA A 98 7.38 -18.34 -4.26
C ALA A 98 8.65 -19.18 -4.29
N ASP A 99 8.67 -20.44 -3.83
CA ASP A 99 9.86 -21.29 -3.69
C ASP A 99 10.99 -20.60 -2.91
N VAL A 100 10.70 -20.06 -1.71
CA VAL A 100 11.69 -19.36 -0.89
C VAL A 100 12.77 -20.31 -0.34
N LYS A 101 14.00 -19.82 -0.18
CA LYS A 101 15.15 -20.63 0.26
C LYS A 101 15.74 -20.24 1.61
N LEU A 102 15.44 -19.03 2.08
CA LEU A 102 15.90 -18.50 3.35
C LEU A 102 14.80 -17.59 3.91
N ALA A 103 14.69 -17.49 5.23
CA ALA A 103 13.74 -16.62 5.87
C ALA A 103 14.38 -15.70 6.90
N PHE A 104 13.86 -14.47 7.00
CA PHE A 104 14.17 -13.51 8.06
C PHE A 104 12.90 -13.20 8.85
N VAL A 105 12.96 -13.36 10.15
CA VAL A 105 11.79 -13.27 11.04
C VAL A 105 12.19 -12.51 12.29
N GLU A 106 11.27 -11.80 12.90
CA GLU A 106 11.48 -11.16 14.20
C GLU A 106 10.70 -11.86 15.33
N GLN A 107 10.97 -11.52 16.58
CA GLN A 107 10.40 -12.19 17.75
C GLN A 107 8.86 -12.26 17.72
N ILE A 108 8.20 -11.19 17.29
CA ILE A 108 6.72 -11.12 17.28
C ILE A 108 6.07 -12.07 16.26
N SER A 109 6.78 -12.44 15.19
CA SER A 109 6.31 -13.34 14.13
C SER A 109 6.91 -14.74 14.21
N LEU A 110 7.86 -14.97 15.14
CA LEU A 110 8.62 -16.20 15.23
C LEU A 110 7.75 -17.43 15.50
N ASN A 111 6.82 -17.37 16.44
CA ASN A 111 5.96 -18.50 16.75
C ASN A 111 5.13 -18.94 15.54
N ASN A 112 4.48 -18.00 14.84
CA ASN A 112 3.72 -18.31 13.64
C ASN A 112 4.61 -18.92 12.53
N TYR A 113 5.86 -18.45 12.41
CA TYR A 113 6.81 -19.02 11.46
C TYR A 113 7.20 -20.46 11.84
N LEU A 114 7.57 -20.72 13.09
CA LEU A 114 7.98 -22.04 13.57
C LEU A 114 6.84 -23.06 13.56
N ASP A 115 5.60 -22.61 13.76
CA ASP A 115 4.40 -23.47 13.68
C ASP A 115 4.04 -23.82 12.22
N SER A 116 4.60 -23.13 11.24
CA SER A 116 4.38 -23.41 9.82
C SER A 116 5.22 -24.61 9.35
N GLU A 117 4.77 -25.28 8.28
CA GLU A 117 5.56 -26.31 7.59
C GLU A 117 6.84 -25.74 6.95
N THR A 118 6.79 -24.47 6.55
CA THR A 118 7.93 -23.71 6.05
C THR A 118 9.00 -23.55 7.12
N GLY A 119 8.62 -23.16 8.32
CA GLY A 119 9.53 -22.98 9.46
C GLY A 119 10.27 -24.25 9.89
N LYS A 120 9.69 -25.43 9.58
CA LYS A 120 10.34 -26.72 9.83
C LYS A 120 11.40 -27.11 8.80
N LYS A 121 11.42 -26.47 7.64
CA LYS A 121 12.22 -26.88 6.47
C LYS A 121 13.24 -25.83 6.02
N ILE A 122 12.96 -24.56 6.24
CA ILE A 122 13.75 -23.45 5.73
C ILE A 122 14.50 -22.78 6.87
N GLU A 123 15.81 -22.56 6.70
CA GLU A 123 16.65 -21.85 7.67
C GLU A 123 16.09 -20.46 7.92
N VAL A 124 16.06 -20.06 9.19
CA VAL A 124 15.60 -18.74 9.63
C VAL A 124 16.74 -17.96 10.29
N ILE A 125 16.80 -16.68 9.96
CA ILE A 125 17.63 -15.66 10.59
C ILE A 125 16.73 -14.77 11.44
N LEU A 126 17.13 -14.52 12.67
CA LEU A 126 16.35 -13.71 13.60
C LEU A 126 16.79 -12.26 13.56
N CYS A 127 15.82 -11.36 13.43
CA CYS A 127 16.01 -9.91 13.38
C CYS A 127 15.56 -9.25 14.70
N GLY A 128 16.21 -8.17 15.09
CA GLY A 128 15.94 -7.42 16.32
C GLY A 128 16.64 -8.00 17.56
N ASP A 129 16.31 -7.42 18.72
CA ASP A 129 16.76 -7.91 20.02
C ASP A 129 15.97 -9.18 20.38
N ILE A 130 16.70 -10.29 20.49
CA ILE A 130 16.08 -11.60 20.72
C ILE A 130 16.63 -12.19 21.98
N ASP A 131 15.77 -12.31 22.98
CA ASP A 131 16.08 -13.03 24.21
C ASP A 131 16.00 -14.56 24.01
N GLY A 132 17.11 -15.24 24.23
CA GLY A 132 17.10 -16.67 24.60
C GLY A 132 16.93 -17.71 23.49
N THR A 133 17.18 -17.44 22.21
CA THR A 133 17.09 -18.44 21.13
C THR A 133 18.46 -18.98 20.71
N ALA A 134 19.05 -19.84 21.53
CA ALA A 134 20.39 -20.41 21.34
C ALA A 134 20.59 -21.22 20.02
N ASN A 135 19.54 -21.45 19.24
CA ASN A 135 19.59 -22.34 18.08
C ASN A 135 19.47 -21.61 16.72
N HIS A 136 19.28 -20.30 16.68
CA HIS A 136 19.15 -19.53 15.42
C HIS A 136 20.21 -18.45 15.31
N LYS A 137 20.67 -18.18 14.09
CA LYS A 137 21.59 -17.06 13.83
C LYS A 137 20.85 -15.73 13.98
N ALA A 138 21.51 -14.77 14.59
CA ALA A 138 21.02 -13.40 14.69
C ALA A 138 21.51 -12.56 13.51
N PHE A 139 20.66 -11.69 12.99
CA PHE A 139 20.98 -10.74 11.92
C PHE A 139 22.22 -9.91 12.25
N ASN A 140 22.32 -9.40 13.48
CA ASN A 140 23.45 -8.59 13.94
C ASN A 140 24.80 -9.30 13.86
N GLU A 141 24.82 -10.65 13.89
CA GLU A 141 26.07 -11.40 13.72
C GLU A 141 26.56 -11.40 12.27
N LEU A 142 25.63 -11.32 11.30
CA LEU A 142 25.94 -11.37 9.88
C LEU A 142 26.59 -10.08 9.37
N ILE A 143 26.33 -8.97 10.03
CA ILE A 143 26.78 -7.63 9.63
C ILE A 143 27.94 -7.07 10.47
N LYS A 144 28.47 -7.84 11.44
CA LYS A 144 29.57 -7.40 12.32
C LYS A 144 30.82 -6.94 11.58
N VAL A 145 31.11 -7.59 10.47
CA VAL A 145 32.25 -7.24 9.61
C VAL A 145 31.68 -6.59 8.36
N GLY A 146 31.85 -5.28 8.25
CA GLY A 146 31.41 -4.53 7.08
C GLY A 146 32.12 -4.98 5.82
N VAL A 147 31.39 -5.04 4.70
CA VAL A 147 31.89 -5.42 3.38
C VAL A 147 31.25 -4.52 2.33
N ASP A 148 32.03 -4.04 1.40
CA ASP A 148 31.52 -3.25 0.29
C ASP A 148 30.59 -4.08 -0.60
N PRO A 149 29.37 -3.62 -0.87
CA PRO A 149 28.43 -4.35 -1.71
C PRO A 149 28.83 -4.28 -3.18
N ILE A 150 28.48 -5.34 -3.94
CA ILE A 150 28.71 -5.41 -5.38
C ILE A 150 27.34 -5.57 -6.07
N ALA A 151 27.00 -4.65 -6.97
CA ALA A 151 25.74 -4.73 -7.72
C ALA A 151 25.83 -5.82 -8.82
N ASN A 152 25.38 -7.02 -8.49
CA ASN A 152 25.32 -8.19 -9.37
C ASN A 152 23.91 -8.44 -9.93
N GLY A 153 22.93 -7.62 -9.58
CA GLY A 153 21.58 -7.67 -10.12
C GLY A 153 21.49 -7.13 -11.54
N ASP A 154 20.32 -7.34 -12.14
CA ASP A 154 19.97 -6.87 -13.47
C ASP A 154 18.60 -6.23 -13.47
N VAL A 155 18.32 -5.34 -14.42
CA VAL A 155 17.04 -4.64 -14.55
C VAL A 155 15.84 -5.56 -14.73
N GLU A 156 16.08 -6.76 -15.30
CA GLU A 156 15.05 -7.78 -15.54
C GLU A 156 14.86 -8.75 -14.37
N ASP A 157 15.68 -8.69 -13.33
CA ASP A 157 15.49 -9.50 -12.13
C ASP A 157 14.23 -9.09 -11.39
N ILE A 158 13.55 -10.07 -10.79
CA ILE A 158 12.47 -9.78 -9.85
C ILE A 158 13.07 -9.15 -8.60
N SER A 159 12.70 -7.92 -8.32
CA SER A 159 13.07 -7.18 -7.12
C SER A 159 12.29 -7.65 -5.91
N VAL A 160 10.97 -7.61 -6.04
CA VAL A 160 10.04 -7.94 -4.95
C VAL A 160 8.85 -8.72 -5.50
N MET A 161 8.34 -9.66 -4.72
CA MET A 161 7.10 -10.36 -4.99
C MET A 161 6.10 -10.05 -3.88
N LEU A 162 5.16 -9.16 -4.17
CA LEU A 162 4.13 -8.76 -3.21
C LEU A 162 2.94 -9.72 -3.30
N PHE A 163 2.47 -10.22 -2.17
CA PHE A 163 1.26 -11.04 -2.13
C PHE A 163 0.04 -10.19 -1.79
N THR A 164 -0.92 -10.14 -2.72
CA THR A 164 -2.18 -9.39 -2.54
C THR A 164 -3.31 -10.31 -2.15
N SER A 165 -4.14 -9.89 -1.20
CA SER A 165 -5.39 -10.57 -0.88
C SER A 165 -6.36 -10.45 -2.05
N GLY A 166 -6.46 -11.51 -2.87
CA GLY A 166 -7.46 -11.56 -3.92
C GLY A 166 -8.89 -11.67 -3.35
N THR A 167 -9.87 -11.15 -4.07
CA THR A 167 -11.30 -11.31 -3.75
C THR A 167 -11.73 -12.80 -3.74
N THR A 168 -10.93 -13.68 -4.31
CA THR A 168 -11.20 -15.13 -4.51
C THR A 168 -10.57 -16.07 -3.49
N GLY A 169 -10.01 -15.57 -2.38
CA GLY A 169 -9.60 -16.39 -1.23
C GLY A 169 -8.08 -16.57 -1.06
N LYS A 170 -7.31 -17.07 -2.02
CA LYS A 170 -5.85 -17.24 -1.89
C LYS A 170 -5.09 -16.01 -2.40
N PRO A 171 -4.03 -15.55 -1.69
CA PRO A 171 -3.21 -14.44 -2.16
C PRO A 171 -2.60 -14.69 -3.53
N LYS A 172 -2.44 -13.63 -4.33
CA LYS A 172 -1.76 -13.67 -5.62
C LYS A 172 -0.40 -13.01 -5.50
N GLY A 173 0.65 -13.70 -5.94
CA GLY A 173 2.00 -13.13 -6.03
C GLY A 173 2.10 -12.18 -7.22
N VAL A 174 2.51 -10.95 -6.97
CA VAL A 174 2.76 -9.90 -7.95
C VAL A 174 4.27 -9.70 -8.07
N PRO A 175 4.94 -10.33 -9.05
CA PRO A 175 6.37 -10.13 -9.26
C PRO A 175 6.63 -8.76 -9.87
N ARG A 176 7.56 -8.03 -9.29
CA ARG A 176 7.95 -6.69 -9.73
C ARG A 176 9.42 -6.69 -10.14
N LYS A 177 9.73 -6.35 -11.37
CA LYS A 177 11.12 -6.28 -11.86
C LYS A 177 11.84 -5.04 -11.33
N GLN A 178 13.16 -5.11 -11.21
CA GLN A 178 13.97 -3.97 -10.75
C GLN A 178 13.79 -2.73 -11.62
N ARG A 179 13.62 -2.87 -12.94
CA ARG A 179 13.33 -1.74 -13.83
C ARG A 179 11.99 -1.05 -13.47
N ALA A 180 10.96 -1.83 -13.19
CA ALA A 180 9.64 -1.30 -12.86
C ALA A 180 9.62 -0.62 -11.48
N GLU A 181 10.32 -1.21 -10.51
CA GLU A 181 10.49 -0.62 -9.19
C GLU A 181 11.28 0.71 -9.25
N ARG A 182 12.36 0.75 -10.04
CA ARG A 182 13.13 1.98 -10.23
C ARG A 182 12.31 3.05 -10.94
N ALA A 183 11.56 2.70 -11.98
CA ALA A 183 10.66 3.62 -12.67
C ALA A 183 9.61 4.21 -11.71
N ALA A 184 9.01 3.37 -10.86
CA ALA A 184 8.07 3.79 -9.83
C ALA A 184 8.71 4.72 -8.79
N GLY A 185 9.94 4.43 -8.36
CA GLY A 185 10.68 5.31 -7.44
C GLY A 185 10.96 6.68 -8.04
N ILE A 186 11.42 6.75 -9.29
CA ILE A 186 11.68 8.01 -10.01
C ILE A 186 10.38 8.80 -10.22
N ALA A 187 9.31 8.13 -10.66
CA ALA A 187 8.01 8.76 -10.82
C ALA A 187 7.49 9.32 -9.50
N HIS A 188 7.68 8.59 -8.40
CA HIS A 188 7.28 9.05 -7.08
C HIS A 188 8.04 10.32 -6.66
N VAL A 189 9.35 10.36 -6.87
CA VAL A 189 10.17 11.56 -6.65
C VAL A 189 9.64 12.75 -7.46
N ALA A 190 9.46 12.56 -8.76
CA ALA A 190 9.02 13.64 -9.66
C ALA A 190 7.61 14.13 -9.33
N GLN A 191 6.67 13.22 -9.12
CA GLN A 191 5.26 13.54 -8.88
C GLN A 191 4.99 14.12 -7.49
N ASN A 192 5.83 13.81 -6.50
CA ASN A 192 5.78 14.42 -5.16
C ASN A 192 6.77 15.60 -5.02
N GLN A 193 7.47 15.96 -6.08
CA GLN A 193 8.44 17.06 -6.09
C GLN A 193 9.48 16.93 -4.95
N TYR A 194 9.97 15.71 -4.71
CA TYR A 194 10.97 15.48 -3.67
C TYR A 194 12.30 16.09 -4.05
N ALA A 195 12.89 16.83 -3.12
CA ALA A 195 14.22 17.41 -3.25
C ALA A 195 15.29 16.43 -2.70
N MET A 196 16.55 16.71 -3.04
CA MET A 196 17.67 15.98 -2.42
C MET A 196 17.63 16.13 -0.89
N GLY A 197 17.79 15.01 -0.20
CA GLY A 197 17.88 14.97 1.26
C GLY A 197 16.55 15.07 2.00
N GLU A 198 15.42 14.69 1.38
CA GLU A 198 14.14 14.55 2.06
C GLU A 198 14.22 13.54 3.22
N VAL A 199 13.41 13.74 4.24
CA VAL A 199 13.30 12.87 5.41
C VAL A 199 11.87 12.41 5.57
N THR A 200 11.63 11.11 5.76
CA THR A 200 10.27 10.59 5.96
C THR A 200 10.19 9.45 6.96
N LEU A 201 8.99 9.22 7.49
CA LEU A 201 8.71 8.05 8.30
C LEU A 201 8.58 6.80 7.44
N GLY A 202 9.34 5.78 7.76
CA GLY A 202 9.24 4.43 7.20
C GLY A 202 8.18 3.61 7.94
N VAL A 203 6.92 4.06 7.95
CA VAL A 203 5.82 3.41 8.66
C VAL A 203 4.94 2.56 7.75
N MET A 204 4.82 2.93 6.48
CA MET A 204 4.09 2.11 5.53
C MET A 204 4.84 0.80 5.29
N PRO A 205 4.14 -0.36 5.38
CA PRO A 205 4.82 -1.65 5.41
C PRO A 205 5.64 -1.95 4.16
N LEU A 206 6.83 -2.53 4.33
CA LEU A 206 7.66 -3.00 3.21
C LEU A 206 7.09 -4.25 2.49
N TYR A 207 6.04 -4.86 3.04
CA TYR A 207 5.24 -5.87 2.34
C TYR A 207 4.09 -5.24 1.51
N HIS A 208 4.10 -3.92 1.35
CA HIS A 208 3.13 -3.17 0.55
C HIS A 208 3.83 -2.14 -0.34
N THR A 209 3.23 -1.85 -1.49
CA THR A 209 3.77 -0.92 -2.49
C THR A 209 4.16 0.44 -1.92
N MET A 210 3.38 0.99 -0.99
CA MET A 210 3.66 2.30 -0.39
C MET A 210 4.99 2.30 0.36
N GLY A 211 5.28 1.26 1.14
CA GLY A 211 6.53 1.15 1.89
C GLY A 211 7.74 0.96 0.97
N VAL A 212 7.64 0.04 0.01
CA VAL A 212 8.72 -0.20 -0.96
C VAL A 212 9.04 1.07 -1.73
N ARG A 213 8.04 1.73 -2.30
CA ARG A 213 8.22 2.98 -3.06
C ARG A 213 8.81 4.10 -2.22
N THR A 214 8.43 4.22 -0.94
CA THR A 214 9.03 5.17 -0.01
C THR A 214 10.53 4.91 0.16
N LEU A 215 10.93 3.66 0.41
CA LEU A 215 12.33 3.28 0.57
C LEU A 215 13.16 3.58 -0.69
N LEU A 216 12.64 3.25 -1.87
CA LEU A 216 13.32 3.47 -3.15
C LEU A 216 13.45 4.96 -3.49
N SER A 217 12.38 5.73 -3.31
CA SER A 217 12.39 7.16 -3.63
C SER A 217 13.38 7.94 -2.78
N LEU A 218 13.51 7.61 -1.49
CA LEU A 218 14.52 8.24 -0.62
C LEU A 218 15.94 7.94 -1.09
N CYS A 219 16.25 6.72 -1.47
CA CYS A 219 17.55 6.37 -2.03
C CYS A 219 17.88 7.22 -3.26
N ILE A 220 16.91 7.45 -4.16
CA ILE A 220 17.09 8.25 -5.37
C ILE A 220 17.50 9.69 -5.05
N VAL A 221 16.98 10.27 -3.97
CA VAL A 221 17.24 11.66 -3.56
C VAL A 221 18.19 11.78 -2.37
N ASN A 222 18.98 10.75 -2.03
CA ASN A 222 19.82 10.72 -0.81
C ASN A 222 19.05 11.17 0.44
N GLY A 223 17.82 10.72 0.57
CA GLY A 223 16.97 11.04 1.72
C GLY A 223 17.23 10.13 2.92
N THR A 224 16.60 10.45 4.04
CA THR A 224 16.68 9.68 5.28
C THR A 224 15.41 8.91 5.55
N TYR A 225 15.52 7.59 5.71
CA TYR A 225 14.43 6.70 6.09
C TYR A 225 14.40 6.55 7.61
N VAL A 226 13.37 7.09 8.27
CA VAL A 226 13.17 6.96 9.72
C VAL A 226 12.26 5.78 9.98
N ALA A 227 12.81 4.65 10.37
CA ALA A 227 12.07 3.41 10.60
C ALA A 227 11.05 3.56 11.74
N VAL A 228 9.80 3.17 11.48
CA VAL A 228 8.74 3.09 12.49
C VAL A 228 8.18 1.66 12.41
N PRO A 229 8.69 0.76 13.26
CA PRO A 229 8.36 -0.67 13.17
C PRO A 229 6.87 -0.96 13.24
N ARG A 230 6.17 -0.26 14.11
CA ARG A 230 4.73 -0.35 14.31
C ARG A 230 4.14 1.03 14.51
N TRP A 231 2.98 1.29 13.92
CA TRP A 231 2.28 2.55 14.13
C TRP A 231 1.99 2.80 15.62
N ASP A 232 2.55 3.88 16.09
CA ASP A 232 2.33 4.47 17.40
C ASP A 232 2.38 5.99 17.17
N VAL A 233 1.25 6.65 17.41
CA VAL A 233 1.09 8.06 17.07
C VAL A 233 2.07 8.95 17.83
N GLU A 234 2.34 8.64 19.10
CA GLU A 234 3.24 9.46 19.94
C GLU A 234 4.68 9.34 19.45
N LYS A 235 5.12 8.10 19.20
CA LYS A 235 6.48 7.86 18.63
C LYS A 235 6.62 8.46 17.23
N ALA A 236 5.57 8.41 16.40
CA ALA A 236 5.59 9.03 15.09
C ALA A 236 5.73 10.55 15.17
N LEU A 237 4.98 11.20 16.08
CA LEU A 237 5.10 12.64 16.31
C LEU A 237 6.48 13.02 16.88
N ASP A 238 7.03 12.22 17.82
CA ASP A 238 8.39 12.42 18.36
C ASP A 238 9.43 12.31 17.23
N ALA A 239 9.32 11.31 16.36
CA ALA A 239 10.22 11.13 15.23
C ALA A 239 10.09 12.27 14.21
N ILE A 240 8.89 12.76 13.91
CA ILE A 240 8.68 13.92 13.01
C ILE A 240 9.41 15.14 13.55
N GLU A 241 9.25 15.41 14.84
CA GLU A 241 9.85 16.58 15.49
C GLU A 241 11.37 16.45 15.61
N THR A 242 11.88 15.28 16.03
CA THR A 242 13.30 15.05 16.27
C THR A 242 14.10 14.97 14.97
N GLU A 243 13.62 14.18 14.01
CA GLU A 243 14.32 13.94 12.75
C GLU A 243 14.00 14.98 11.67
N LYS A 244 13.16 15.98 11.99
CA LYS A 244 12.76 17.04 11.04
C LYS A 244 12.20 16.47 9.76
N VAL A 245 11.27 15.53 9.88
CA VAL A 245 10.59 14.90 8.76
C VAL A 245 10.02 15.97 7.83
N THR A 246 10.30 15.84 6.52
CA THR A 246 9.97 16.86 5.51
C THR A 246 8.72 16.51 4.71
N HIS A 247 8.41 15.23 4.62
CA HIS A 247 7.18 14.76 3.96
C HIS A 247 6.60 13.53 4.63
N LEU A 248 5.30 13.34 4.47
CA LEU A 248 4.58 12.15 4.92
C LEU A 248 3.83 11.52 3.73
N TYR A 249 3.91 10.19 3.63
CA TYR A 249 3.17 9.42 2.64
C TYR A 249 2.47 8.26 3.34
N LEU A 250 1.21 8.47 3.74
CA LEU A 250 0.47 7.60 4.66
C LEU A 250 -0.90 7.23 4.09
N VAL A 251 -1.52 6.21 4.67
CA VAL A 251 -2.95 5.95 4.47
C VAL A 251 -3.81 6.92 5.29
N PRO A 252 -5.05 7.24 4.88
CA PRO A 252 -5.91 8.21 5.58
C PRO A 252 -6.12 7.91 7.06
N THR A 253 -6.19 6.64 7.46
CA THR A 253 -6.40 6.24 8.86
C THR A 253 -5.26 6.70 9.78
N LEU A 254 -4.01 6.65 9.32
CA LEU A 254 -2.86 7.08 10.12
C LEU A 254 -2.86 8.61 10.31
N TYR A 255 -3.28 9.36 9.30
CA TYR A 255 -3.50 10.80 9.43
C TYR A 255 -4.62 11.13 10.41
N HIS A 256 -5.72 10.38 10.35
CA HIS A 256 -6.83 10.54 11.27
C HIS A 256 -6.38 10.32 12.73
N ASP A 257 -5.66 9.23 12.98
CA ASP A 257 -5.12 8.91 14.30
C ASP A 257 -4.20 10.02 14.81
N MET A 258 -3.31 10.53 13.92
CA MET A 258 -2.36 11.60 14.26
C MET A 258 -3.09 12.87 14.71
N LEU A 259 -4.07 13.34 13.94
CA LEU A 259 -4.86 14.53 14.28
C LEU A 259 -5.77 14.33 15.51
N GLY A 260 -6.14 13.09 15.82
CA GLY A 260 -6.92 12.72 17.01
C GLY A 260 -6.10 12.66 18.30
N SER A 261 -4.77 12.65 18.22
CA SER A 261 -3.90 12.56 19.39
C SER A 261 -3.89 13.86 20.19
N LYS A 262 -3.96 13.75 21.51
CA LYS A 262 -3.79 14.89 22.44
C LYS A 262 -2.40 15.52 22.39
N LYS A 263 -1.42 14.77 21.86
CA LYS A 263 -0.03 15.25 21.69
C LYS A 263 0.22 15.91 20.33
N PHE A 264 -0.79 15.95 19.46
CA PHE A 264 -0.68 16.65 18.19
C PHE A 264 -0.75 18.17 18.40
N HIS A 265 0.28 18.85 17.92
CA HIS A 265 0.34 20.32 17.85
C HIS A 265 1.02 20.70 16.53
N ASP A 266 0.55 21.74 15.87
CA ASP A 266 1.06 22.19 14.58
C ASP A 266 2.56 22.45 14.61
N ASP A 267 3.11 22.95 15.73
CA ASP A 267 4.56 23.16 15.89
C ASP A 267 5.41 21.90 15.78
N ARG A 268 4.87 20.75 16.16
CA ARG A 268 5.60 19.46 16.08
C ARG A 268 5.80 18.98 14.65
N VAL A 269 4.90 19.38 13.78
CA VAL A 269 4.85 18.93 12.38
C VAL A 269 5.28 20.01 11.39
N LYS A 270 5.77 21.15 11.86
CA LYS A 270 6.14 22.30 11.01
C LYS A 270 7.27 22.04 10.01
N SER A 271 8.04 20.98 10.18
CA SER A 271 9.05 20.55 9.20
C SER A 271 8.43 19.83 8.01
N VAL A 272 7.20 19.30 8.14
CA VAL A 272 6.50 18.58 7.09
C VAL A 272 5.90 19.56 6.09
N ARG A 273 6.48 19.60 4.90
CA ARG A 273 6.08 20.50 3.82
C ARG A 273 5.22 19.81 2.76
N LYS A 274 5.26 18.49 2.68
CA LYS A 274 4.58 17.71 1.64
C LYS A 274 3.80 16.58 2.28
N LEU A 275 2.55 16.44 1.87
CA LEU A 275 1.67 15.36 2.27
C LEU A 275 1.29 14.53 1.05
N GLY A 276 1.25 13.23 1.22
CA GLY A 276 0.73 12.29 0.24
C GLY A 276 -0.09 11.21 0.90
N PHE A 277 -1.10 10.73 0.19
CA PHE A 277 -1.89 9.59 0.65
C PHE A 277 -2.22 8.63 -0.50
N ALA A 278 -2.46 7.38 -0.14
CA ALA A 278 -2.89 6.32 -1.04
C ALA A 278 -3.58 5.18 -0.29
N GLY A 279 -3.99 4.14 -1.01
CA GLY A 279 -4.51 2.89 -0.44
C GLY A 279 -5.99 2.92 -0.08
N ALA A 280 -6.54 4.09 0.21
CA ALA A 280 -7.96 4.33 0.44
C ALA A 280 -8.33 5.78 0.07
N PRO A 281 -9.59 6.06 -0.26
CA PRO A 281 -10.07 7.43 -0.42
C PRO A 281 -9.98 8.19 0.91
N MET A 282 -9.64 9.46 0.84
CA MET A 282 -9.65 10.36 2.00
C MET A 282 -10.92 11.22 1.94
N ASN A 283 -11.66 11.28 3.04
CA ASN A 283 -12.83 12.14 3.11
C ASN A 283 -12.42 13.62 3.16
N ASP A 284 -13.32 14.49 2.71
CA ASP A 284 -13.06 15.93 2.56
C ASP A 284 -12.77 16.61 3.90
N ALA A 285 -13.45 16.20 4.97
CA ALA A 285 -13.26 16.77 6.30
C ALA A 285 -11.82 16.53 6.82
N LEU A 286 -11.31 15.31 6.66
CA LEU A 286 -9.93 14.97 7.03
C LEU A 286 -8.92 15.71 6.15
N LEU A 287 -9.16 15.76 4.83
CA LEU A 287 -8.32 16.47 3.87
C LEU A 287 -8.17 17.94 4.23
N LEU A 288 -9.28 18.64 4.48
CA LEU A 288 -9.28 20.06 4.85
C LEU A 288 -8.63 20.30 6.22
N LYS A 289 -8.84 19.40 7.19
CA LYS A 289 -8.23 19.50 8.51
C LYS A 289 -6.70 19.33 8.43
N LEU A 290 -6.22 18.37 7.65
CA LEU A 290 -4.78 18.16 7.40
C LEU A 290 -4.17 19.40 6.73
N ASN A 291 -4.83 19.91 5.69
CA ASN A 291 -4.36 21.11 5.00
C ASN A 291 -4.23 22.31 5.94
N LYS A 292 -5.19 22.46 6.85
CA LYS A 292 -5.19 23.54 7.86
C LYS A 292 -4.08 23.38 8.91
N SER A 293 -3.80 22.15 9.36
CA SER A 293 -2.84 21.91 10.43
C SER A 293 -1.39 21.83 9.96
N PHE A 294 -1.16 21.32 8.74
CA PHE A 294 0.20 21.14 8.21
C PHE A 294 0.64 22.29 7.29
N HIS A 295 -0.29 23.05 6.71
CA HIS A 295 -0.01 24.06 5.68
C HIS A 295 0.94 23.56 4.59
N PRO A 296 0.68 22.40 3.97
CA PRO A 296 1.63 21.78 3.07
C PRO A 296 1.78 22.59 1.76
N GLU A 297 3.01 22.64 1.24
CA GLU A 297 3.32 23.17 -0.10
C GLU A 297 2.72 22.28 -1.19
N LEU A 298 2.59 20.99 -0.91
CA LEU A 298 2.06 19.98 -1.83
C LEU A 298 1.25 18.95 -1.07
N PHE A 299 0.02 18.66 -1.54
CA PHE A 299 -0.82 17.60 -0.98
C PHE A 299 -1.33 16.68 -2.08
N VAL A 300 -0.81 15.46 -2.10
CA VAL A 300 -0.92 14.53 -3.23
C VAL A 300 -1.83 13.36 -2.91
N ASN A 301 -2.78 13.08 -3.79
CA ASN A 301 -3.52 11.82 -3.82
C ASN A 301 -2.93 10.88 -4.87
N HIS A 302 -2.52 9.68 -4.46
CA HIS A 302 -2.07 8.60 -5.35
C HIS A 302 -3.12 7.50 -5.43
N TYR A 303 -3.49 7.13 -6.64
CA TYR A 303 -4.30 5.98 -6.92
C TYR A 303 -3.52 4.97 -7.77
N GLY A 304 -3.48 3.71 -7.33
CA GLY A 304 -2.76 2.63 -7.97
C GLY A 304 -2.97 1.29 -7.27
N SER A 305 -2.21 0.28 -7.67
CA SER A 305 -2.27 -1.07 -7.11
C SER A 305 -0.88 -1.70 -6.98
N SER A 306 -0.80 -2.96 -6.55
CA SER A 306 0.45 -3.70 -6.52
C SER A 306 0.97 -4.03 -7.93
N GLU A 307 0.07 -4.18 -8.88
CA GLU A 307 0.35 -4.52 -10.27
C GLU A 307 0.95 -3.33 -11.03
N ILE A 308 0.46 -2.12 -10.75
CA ILE A 308 0.97 -0.85 -11.31
C ILE A 308 0.85 0.21 -10.21
N TYR A 309 1.99 0.67 -9.70
CA TYR A 309 2.02 1.48 -8.47
C TYR A 309 1.28 2.81 -8.59
N THR A 310 1.26 3.42 -9.79
CA THR A 310 0.57 4.68 -10.01
C THR A 310 -0.27 4.64 -11.28
N TYR A 311 -1.58 4.59 -11.15
CA TYR A 311 -2.50 4.85 -12.25
C TYR A 311 -2.68 6.34 -12.47
N THR A 312 -3.08 7.05 -11.41
CA THR A 312 -3.29 8.49 -11.44
C THR A 312 -2.70 9.18 -10.23
N ILE A 313 -2.52 10.48 -10.38
CA ILE A 313 -2.03 11.36 -9.33
C ILE A 313 -2.75 12.71 -9.36
N ASN A 314 -3.19 13.17 -8.20
CA ASN A 314 -3.68 14.52 -8.00
C ASN A 314 -2.69 15.27 -7.10
N GLN A 315 -1.97 16.22 -7.65
CA GLN A 315 -0.96 17.03 -6.94
C GLN A 315 -1.57 18.20 -6.16
N ASN A 316 -2.87 18.41 -6.26
CA ASN A 316 -3.60 19.41 -5.49
C ASN A 316 -4.93 18.82 -5.01
N ALA A 317 -4.82 17.83 -4.12
CA ALA A 317 -5.98 17.08 -3.63
C ALA A 317 -7.04 17.97 -2.97
N VAL A 318 -6.62 19.11 -2.38
CA VAL A 318 -7.51 20.06 -1.69
C VAL A 318 -8.37 20.85 -2.66
N ALA A 319 -7.83 21.22 -3.83
CA ALA A 319 -8.57 22.01 -4.81
C ALA A 319 -9.74 21.25 -5.43
N LYS A 320 -9.63 19.91 -5.48
CA LYS A 320 -10.67 19.04 -6.06
C LYS A 320 -10.81 17.76 -5.23
N PRO A 321 -11.48 17.83 -4.08
CA PRO A 321 -11.71 16.68 -3.21
C PRO A 321 -12.37 15.53 -3.97
N GLY A 322 -12.01 14.29 -3.60
CA GLY A 322 -12.51 13.08 -4.26
C GLY A 322 -11.86 12.75 -5.62
N SER A 323 -11.19 13.69 -6.29
CA SER A 323 -10.47 13.42 -7.52
C SER A 323 -9.22 12.57 -7.26
N ALA A 324 -9.04 11.49 -8.02
CA ALA A 324 -7.79 10.74 -8.11
C ALA A 324 -6.78 11.37 -9.09
N GLY A 325 -7.17 12.46 -9.78
CA GLY A 325 -6.31 13.23 -10.66
C GLY A 325 -6.17 12.68 -12.07
N LYS A 326 -5.01 12.92 -12.67
CA LYS A 326 -4.69 12.53 -14.06
C LYS A 326 -3.70 11.37 -14.08
N ALA A 327 -3.52 10.76 -15.24
CA ALA A 327 -2.57 9.66 -15.42
C ALA A 327 -1.19 10.00 -14.86
N GLY A 328 -0.59 9.08 -14.13
CA GLY A 328 0.79 9.18 -13.67
C GLY A 328 1.78 9.23 -14.83
N ILE A 329 3.02 9.65 -14.54
CA ILE A 329 4.07 9.85 -15.58
C ILE A 329 4.29 8.59 -16.42
N ASN A 330 4.24 7.41 -15.79
CA ASN A 330 4.47 6.11 -16.45
C ASN A 330 3.17 5.38 -16.79
N ALA A 331 2.00 6.02 -16.66
CA ALA A 331 0.73 5.37 -16.80
C ALA A 331 -0.09 5.94 -17.98
N ARG A 332 -0.85 5.07 -18.61
CA ARG A 332 -1.90 5.42 -19.55
C ARG A 332 -3.17 4.72 -19.09
N ILE A 333 -4.22 5.48 -18.83
CA ILE A 333 -5.47 4.96 -18.29
C ILE A 333 -6.65 5.28 -19.20
N ARG A 334 -7.68 4.43 -19.13
CA ARG A 334 -8.97 4.60 -19.80
C ARG A 334 -10.08 4.12 -18.89
N VAL A 335 -11.28 4.57 -19.16
CA VAL A 335 -12.51 4.02 -18.59
C VAL A 335 -13.27 3.35 -19.73
N ILE A 336 -13.67 2.10 -19.54
CA ILE A 336 -14.45 1.32 -20.51
C ILE A 336 -15.84 1.06 -19.96
N LYS A 337 -16.81 0.94 -20.85
CA LYS A 337 -18.21 0.64 -20.46
C LYS A 337 -18.26 -0.68 -19.69
N LEU A 338 -19.10 -0.72 -18.66
CA LEU A 338 -19.36 -1.95 -17.92
C LEU A 338 -20.08 -2.93 -18.84
N GLU A 339 -19.43 -4.04 -19.15
CA GLU A 339 -19.98 -5.07 -20.01
C GLU A 339 -21.01 -5.90 -19.24
N GLN A 340 -22.17 -6.11 -19.87
CA GLN A 340 -23.19 -7.02 -19.36
C GLN A 340 -22.95 -8.41 -19.95
N GLY A 341 -22.20 -9.28 -19.24
CA GLY A 341 -22.06 -10.70 -19.57
C GLY A 341 -20.64 -11.17 -19.88
N PRO A 342 -20.42 -12.51 -19.91
CA PRO A 342 -19.10 -13.14 -20.03
C PRO A 342 -18.48 -13.11 -21.44
N GLU A 343 -19.24 -12.77 -22.48
CA GLU A 343 -18.77 -12.70 -23.88
C GLU A 343 -18.62 -11.24 -24.32
N SER A 344 -17.56 -10.60 -23.86
CA SER A 344 -17.24 -9.27 -24.34
C SER A 344 -16.46 -9.32 -25.65
N SER A 345 -16.80 -8.41 -26.55
CA SER A 345 -16.16 -8.19 -27.85
C SER A 345 -14.64 -8.07 -27.76
N SER A 346 -13.92 -8.40 -28.81
CA SER A 346 -12.47 -8.28 -28.94
C SER A 346 -11.95 -6.84 -28.81
N SER A 347 -12.83 -5.83 -28.77
CA SER A 347 -12.49 -4.41 -28.66
C SER A 347 -13.21 -3.77 -27.47
N PHE A 348 -12.49 -2.95 -26.70
CA PHE A 348 -13.09 -2.14 -25.64
C PHE A 348 -13.96 -1.01 -26.20
N MET A 349 -15.15 -0.81 -25.61
CA MET A 349 -15.93 0.41 -25.79
C MET A 349 -15.56 1.38 -24.66
N TYR A 350 -15.07 2.56 -25.02
CA TYR A 350 -14.72 3.58 -24.05
C TYR A 350 -15.96 4.29 -23.52
N ALA A 351 -15.93 4.64 -22.24
CA ALA A 351 -16.95 5.46 -21.62
C ALA A 351 -16.78 6.93 -22.02
N GLU A 352 -17.89 7.65 -22.17
CA GLU A 352 -17.89 9.08 -22.36
C GLU A 352 -17.53 9.85 -21.07
N PRO A 353 -17.13 11.11 -21.13
CA PRO A 353 -16.96 11.92 -19.91
C PRO A 353 -18.20 11.86 -19.01
N LYS A 354 -17.97 11.67 -17.70
CA LYS A 354 -19.00 11.46 -16.66
C LYS A 354 -19.78 10.14 -16.76
N GLU A 355 -19.55 9.31 -17.77
CA GLU A 355 -20.09 7.95 -17.81
C GLU A 355 -19.23 7.02 -16.95
N GLU A 356 -19.84 6.36 -15.96
CA GLU A 356 -19.17 5.41 -15.11
C GLU A 356 -18.85 4.12 -15.86
N GLY A 357 -17.64 3.60 -15.64
CA GLY A 357 -17.19 2.37 -16.25
C GLY A 357 -16.05 1.72 -15.48
N GLN A 358 -15.48 0.66 -16.03
CA GLN A 358 -14.31 0.00 -15.46
C GLN A 358 -13.03 0.74 -15.85
N ILE A 359 -12.18 0.99 -14.87
CA ILE A 359 -10.86 1.61 -15.08
C ILE A 359 -9.90 0.54 -15.59
N ILE A 360 -9.16 0.87 -16.67
CA ILE A 360 -8.11 0.01 -17.22
C ILE A 360 -6.81 0.80 -17.35
N CYS A 361 -5.67 0.12 -17.19
CA CYS A 361 -4.34 0.69 -17.32
C CYS A 361 -3.50 -0.07 -18.34
N ASP A 362 -2.74 0.67 -19.16
CA ASP A 362 -1.88 0.13 -20.21
C ASP A 362 -0.70 -0.64 -19.58
N LEU A 363 -0.46 -1.86 -20.04
CA LEU A 363 0.65 -2.71 -19.60
C LEU A 363 1.99 -2.33 -20.24
N ALA A 364 2.02 -1.46 -21.23
CA ALA A 364 3.25 -0.94 -21.80
C ALA A 364 3.93 0.12 -20.92
N GLY A 365 3.30 0.56 -19.82
CA GLY A 365 3.88 1.51 -18.87
C GLY A 365 5.05 0.93 -18.10
N ASP A 366 6.07 1.75 -17.81
CA ASP A 366 7.32 1.32 -17.15
C ASP A 366 7.11 0.72 -15.75
N GLU A 367 6.02 1.07 -15.07
CA GLU A 367 5.66 0.55 -13.75
C GLU A 367 4.83 -0.75 -13.81
N ALA A 368 4.44 -1.21 -14.98
CA ALA A 368 3.54 -2.35 -15.10
C ALA A 368 4.24 -3.68 -14.74
N PHE A 369 3.49 -4.56 -14.06
CA PHE A 369 3.90 -5.96 -13.90
C PHE A 369 3.68 -6.74 -15.20
N GLU A 370 4.24 -7.95 -15.28
CA GLU A 370 4.11 -8.79 -16.46
C GLU A 370 3.11 -9.96 -16.31
N GLY A 371 2.42 -10.01 -15.17
CA GLY A 371 1.45 -11.04 -14.83
C GLY A 371 1.65 -11.59 -13.42
N TYR A 372 0.68 -12.38 -12.96
CA TYR A 372 0.69 -12.96 -11.62
C TYR A 372 1.55 -14.23 -11.56
N TRP A 373 2.34 -14.38 -10.52
CA TRP A 373 3.24 -15.52 -10.34
C TRP A 373 2.48 -16.85 -10.28
N LYS A 374 2.75 -17.74 -11.24
CA LYS A 374 2.11 -19.07 -11.36
C LYS A 374 0.58 -19.05 -11.36
N ARG A 375 -0.05 -17.96 -11.86
CA ARG A 375 -1.51 -17.78 -11.85
C ARG A 375 -2.06 -17.35 -13.22
N PRO A 376 -1.94 -18.21 -14.25
CA PRO A 376 -2.48 -17.91 -15.58
C PRO A 376 -4.02 -17.73 -15.58
N ASP A 377 -4.71 -18.33 -14.61
CA ASP A 377 -6.14 -18.12 -14.39
C ASP A 377 -6.48 -16.69 -13.97
N ALA A 378 -5.62 -16.06 -13.18
CA ALA A 378 -5.77 -14.66 -12.76
C ALA A 378 -5.39 -13.70 -13.90
N ASP A 379 -4.34 -14.04 -14.67
CA ASP A 379 -3.95 -13.28 -15.85
C ASP A 379 -5.07 -13.24 -16.88
N ALA A 380 -5.67 -14.38 -17.21
CA ALA A 380 -6.78 -14.47 -18.15
C ALA A 380 -7.98 -13.60 -17.76
N LYS A 381 -8.18 -13.35 -16.46
CA LYS A 381 -9.26 -12.48 -15.95
C LYS A 381 -8.91 -11.01 -15.97
N SER A 382 -7.62 -10.68 -15.73
CA SER A 382 -7.20 -9.31 -15.45
C SER A 382 -6.41 -8.66 -16.59
N LEU A 383 -5.84 -9.45 -17.51
CA LEU A 383 -5.03 -8.97 -18.63
C LEU A 383 -5.75 -9.20 -19.94
N ARG A 384 -5.99 -8.12 -20.69
CA ARG A 384 -6.69 -8.23 -22.00
C ARG A 384 -6.15 -7.18 -22.97
N ASN A 385 -5.75 -7.61 -24.15
CA ASN A 385 -5.33 -6.74 -25.26
C ASN A 385 -4.27 -5.69 -24.87
N GLY A 386 -3.31 -6.05 -24.01
CA GLY A 386 -2.26 -5.13 -23.53
C GLY A 386 -2.69 -4.20 -22.41
N TRP A 387 -3.89 -4.40 -21.85
CA TRP A 387 -4.43 -3.63 -20.75
C TRP A 387 -4.63 -4.48 -19.49
N PHE A 388 -4.39 -3.87 -18.36
CA PHE A 388 -4.75 -4.39 -17.04
C PHE A 388 -6.14 -3.88 -16.65
N LEU A 389 -7.05 -4.78 -16.39
CA LEU A 389 -8.39 -4.49 -15.86
C LEU A 389 -8.25 -4.37 -14.34
N THR A 390 -8.32 -3.15 -13.83
CA THR A 390 -8.03 -2.88 -12.40
C THR A 390 -9.05 -3.51 -11.44
N GLY A 391 -10.25 -3.78 -11.95
CA GLY A 391 -11.40 -4.18 -11.15
C GLY A 391 -12.03 -3.02 -10.39
N ASP A 392 -11.56 -1.79 -10.58
CA ASP A 392 -12.15 -0.59 -10.02
C ASP A 392 -13.06 0.08 -11.05
N THR A 393 -14.09 0.81 -10.56
CA THR A 393 -14.99 1.64 -11.36
C THR A 393 -14.70 3.11 -11.15
N GLY A 394 -15.05 3.92 -12.16
CA GLY A 394 -14.85 5.36 -12.10
C GLY A 394 -15.26 6.04 -13.40
N TYR A 395 -15.10 7.34 -13.43
CA TYR A 395 -15.35 8.18 -14.60
C TYR A 395 -14.33 9.30 -14.70
N PHE A 396 -14.12 9.82 -15.91
CA PHE A 396 -13.44 11.09 -16.11
C PHE A 396 -14.44 12.24 -16.11
N ASP A 397 -14.10 13.33 -15.44
CA ASP A 397 -14.86 14.56 -15.56
C ASP A 397 -14.49 15.37 -16.81
N ASP A 398 -15.14 16.54 -17.01
CA ASP A 398 -14.89 17.42 -18.16
C ASP A 398 -13.45 17.97 -18.21
N SER A 399 -12.73 17.99 -17.09
CA SER A 399 -11.32 18.41 -17.01
C SER A 399 -10.32 17.26 -17.26
N GLY A 400 -10.82 16.05 -17.47
CA GLY A 400 -10.02 14.83 -17.66
C GLY A 400 -9.40 14.30 -16.38
N GLU A 401 -9.97 14.61 -15.22
CA GLU A 401 -9.58 14.03 -13.94
C GLU A 401 -10.44 12.81 -13.61
N LEU A 402 -9.80 11.77 -13.08
CA LEU A 402 -10.46 10.53 -12.70
C LEU A 402 -11.11 10.64 -11.33
N PHE A 403 -12.33 10.17 -11.23
CA PHE A 403 -13.03 9.90 -9.98
C PHE A 403 -13.25 8.39 -9.85
N VAL A 404 -12.70 7.79 -8.79
CA VAL A 404 -12.87 6.36 -8.50
C VAL A 404 -14.14 6.20 -7.68
N THR A 405 -15.09 5.43 -8.22
CA THR A 405 -16.43 5.27 -7.61
C THR A 405 -16.56 3.97 -6.81
N GLY A 406 -15.68 2.99 -7.00
CA GLY A 406 -15.72 1.75 -6.25
C GLY A 406 -14.99 0.60 -6.92
N ARG A 407 -15.49 -0.61 -6.66
CA ARG A 407 -15.01 -1.86 -7.27
C ARG A 407 -16.13 -2.46 -8.11
N VAL A 408 -15.76 -3.08 -9.23
CA VAL A 408 -16.70 -3.87 -10.03
C VAL A 408 -17.37 -4.95 -9.17
N ASP A 409 -16.60 -5.64 -8.34
CA ASP A 409 -17.09 -6.71 -7.46
C ASP A 409 -17.92 -6.20 -6.27
N ASP A 410 -17.75 -4.94 -5.85
CA ASP A 410 -18.48 -4.32 -4.73
C ASP A 410 -19.72 -3.55 -5.18
N MET A 411 -19.94 -3.43 -6.50
CA MET A 411 -21.10 -2.73 -7.05
C MET A 411 -22.40 -3.38 -6.57
N ILE A 412 -23.30 -2.59 -6.02
CA ILE A 412 -24.60 -3.05 -5.55
C ILE A 412 -25.59 -2.99 -6.73
N ILE A 413 -26.13 -4.14 -7.10
CA ILE A 413 -27.16 -4.20 -8.15
C ILE A 413 -28.52 -4.26 -7.46
N SER A 414 -29.20 -3.12 -7.39
CA SER A 414 -30.48 -2.98 -6.70
C SER A 414 -31.57 -2.54 -7.66
N GLY A 415 -32.56 -3.41 -7.88
CA GLY A 415 -33.67 -3.10 -8.81
C GLY A 415 -33.23 -2.90 -10.28
N GLY A 416 -32.08 -3.45 -10.66
CA GLY A 416 -31.50 -3.30 -12.01
C GLY A 416 -30.57 -2.09 -12.15
N GLU A 417 -30.40 -1.27 -11.10
CA GLU A 417 -29.52 -0.11 -11.09
C GLU A 417 -28.18 -0.45 -10.43
N ASN A 418 -27.10 0.06 -10.99
CA ASN A 418 -25.77 -0.04 -10.43
C ASN A 418 -25.54 1.08 -9.40
N ILE A 419 -25.23 0.71 -8.17
CA ILE A 419 -25.06 1.65 -7.05
C ILE A 419 -23.65 1.49 -6.47
N SER A 420 -22.87 2.57 -6.50
CA SER A 420 -21.55 2.62 -5.87
C SER A 420 -21.68 2.78 -4.35
N PRO A 421 -21.09 1.87 -3.55
CA PRO A 421 -21.01 2.04 -2.11
C PRO A 421 -20.31 3.32 -1.68
N VAL A 422 -19.24 3.69 -2.39
CA VAL A 422 -18.35 4.81 -2.02
C VAL A 422 -19.08 6.16 -2.06
N GLU A 423 -19.99 6.35 -3.01
CA GLU A 423 -20.81 7.57 -3.11
C GLU A 423 -21.64 7.78 -1.84
N ILE A 424 -22.25 6.73 -1.33
CA ILE A 424 -23.09 6.76 -0.14
C ILE A 424 -22.22 6.92 1.13
N GLU A 425 -21.08 6.22 1.18
CA GLU A 425 -20.11 6.32 2.27
C GLU A 425 -19.58 7.75 2.40
N SER A 426 -19.30 8.42 1.30
CA SER A 426 -18.83 9.81 1.30
C SER A 426 -19.85 10.74 1.94
N ILE A 427 -21.14 10.60 1.60
CA ILE A 427 -22.21 11.42 2.16
C ILE A 427 -22.39 11.14 3.65
N LEU A 428 -22.51 9.87 4.04
CA LEU A 428 -22.72 9.51 5.44
C LEU A 428 -21.54 9.88 6.35
N SER A 429 -20.33 9.89 5.82
CA SER A 429 -19.12 10.28 6.56
C SER A 429 -19.10 11.77 6.96
N LEU A 430 -19.87 12.61 6.30
CA LEU A 430 -20.01 14.04 6.63
C LEU A 430 -20.92 14.28 7.83
N HIS A 431 -21.70 13.29 8.25
CA HIS A 431 -22.55 13.42 9.44
C HIS A 431 -21.70 13.40 10.72
N THR A 432 -21.86 14.39 11.59
CA THR A 432 -20.99 14.63 12.77
C THR A 432 -20.93 13.46 13.76
N ALA A 433 -21.98 12.65 13.85
CA ALA A 433 -22.04 11.47 14.72
C ALA A 433 -21.43 10.20 14.10
N VAL A 434 -21.06 10.21 12.80
CA VAL A 434 -20.48 9.06 12.12
C VAL A 434 -18.96 9.12 12.23
N SER A 435 -18.36 8.11 12.88
CA SER A 435 -16.90 7.99 12.92
C SER A 435 -16.36 7.18 11.75
N GLU A 436 -17.09 6.11 11.38
CA GLU A 436 -16.75 5.27 10.23
C GLU A 436 -18.03 4.74 9.59
N VAL A 437 -17.99 4.52 8.28
CA VAL A 437 -19.10 3.93 7.53
C VAL A 437 -18.60 3.00 6.44
N ALA A 438 -19.32 1.91 6.22
CA ALA A 438 -19.18 1.05 5.06
C ALA A 438 -20.56 0.71 4.52
N VAL A 439 -20.69 0.67 3.19
CA VAL A 439 -21.95 0.34 2.51
C VAL A 439 -21.78 -0.95 1.72
N ALA A 440 -22.76 -1.83 1.78
CA ALA A 440 -22.76 -3.08 1.02
C ALA A 440 -24.17 -3.46 0.57
N GLY A 441 -24.27 -4.26 -0.48
CA GLY A 441 -25.50 -4.89 -0.94
C GLY A 441 -25.78 -6.16 -0.15
N LEU A 442 -26.90 -6.23 0.55
CA LEU A 442 -27.40 -7.47 1.13
C LEU A 442 -28.52 -8.05 0.27
N LYS A 443 -28.64 -9.37 0.27
CA LYS A 443 -29.68 -10.06 -0.52
C LYS A 443 -31.07 -9.54 -0.16
N ASP A 444 -31.87 -9.28 -1.20
CA ASP A 444 -33.25 -8.84 -1.12
C ASP A 444 -34.09 -9.54 -2.19
N ASP A 445 -35.22 -10.12 -1.79
CA ASP A 445 -36.03 -10.95 -2.71
C ASP A 445 -36.68 -10.14 -3.83
N ARG A 446 -36.90 -8.84 -3.64
CA ARG A 446 -37.55 -7.97 -4.62
C ARG A 446 -36.55 -7.22 -5.48
N LEU A 447 -35.47 -6.72 -4.87
CA LEU A 447 -34.51 -5.83 -5.53
C LEU A 447 -33.27 -6.58 -6.03
N GLY A 448 -33.13 -7.88 -5.72
CA GLY A 448 -31.90 -8.63 -5.88
C GLY A 448 -30.92 -8.33 -4.74
N GLN A 449 -30.56 -7.06 -4.58
CA GLN A 449 -29.80 -6.54 -3.44
C GLN A 449 -30.46 -5.27 -2.90
N LYS A 450 -30.46 -5.08 -1.57
CA LYS A 450 -30.77 -3.82 -0.91
C LYS A 450 -29.50 -3.13 -0.42
N VAL A 451 -29.46 -1.82 -0.51
CA VAL A 451 -28.36 -1.00 0.01
C VAL A 451 -28.44 -0.95 1.54
N VAL A 452 -27.37 -1.35 2.21
CA VAL A 452 -27.25 -1.35 3.67
C VAL A 452 -26.01 -0.57 4.10
N ALA A 453 -26.19 0.38 5.02
CA ALA A 453 -25.10 1.15 5.62
C ALA A 453 -24.72 0.56 6.99
N PHE A 454 -23.45 0.21 7.17
CA PHE A 454 -22.86 -0.21 8.44
C PHE A 454 -22.14 0.98 9.07
N ILE A 455 -22.57 1.38 10.27
CA ILE A 455 -22.18 2.64 10.88
C ILE A 455 -21.48 2.41 12.22
N LYS A 456 -20.28 2.95 12.37
CA LYS A 456 -19.64 3.16 13.66
C LYS A 456 -19.82 4.61 14.06
N THR A 457 -20.37 4.86 15.25
CA THR A 457 -20.71 6.21 15.72
C THR A 457 -19.68 6.73 16.71
N SER A 458 -19.49 8.06 16.73
CA SER A 458 -18.72 8.78 17.75
C SER A 458 -19.63 9.37 18.86
N SER A 459 -20.92 9.50 18.58
CA SER A 459 -21.96 9.99 19.51
C SER A 459 -23.30 9.33 19.17
N PRO A 460 -24.27 9.32 20.08
CA PRO A 460 -25.58 8.72 19.82
C PRO A 460 -26.28 9.37 18.62
N VAL A 461 -26.77 8.51 17.72
CA VAL A 461 -27.55 8.89 16.54
C VAL A 461 -28.47 7.72 16.16
N ASP A 462 -29.65 8.01 15.63
CA ASP A 462 -30.58 7.01 15.13
C ASP A 462 -30.57 6.90 13.60
N ALA A 463 -31.16 5.84 13.08
CA ALA A 463 -31.26 5.58 11.66
C ALA A 463 -32.07 6.66 10.91
N SER A 464 -33.05 7.27 11.58
CA SER A 464 -33.90 8.32 10.99
C SER A 464 -33.11 9.59 10.69
N SER A 465 -32.23 9.99 11.60
CA SER A 465 -31.32 11.14 11.42
C SER A 465 -30.34 10.92 10.26
N LEU A 466 -29.79 9.72 10.15
CA LEU A 466 -28.88 9.37 9.03
C LEU A 466 -29.62 9.31 7.68
N ASP A 467 -30.86 8.82 7.69
CA ASP A 467 -31.71 8.81 6.52
C ASP A 467 -32.08 10.23 6.05
N GLU A 468 -32.40 11.12 6.99
CA GLU A 468 -32.67 12.52 6.68
C GLU A 468 -31.42 13.24 6.14
N HIS A 469 -30.25 12.92 6.69
CA HIS A 469 -28.97 13.43 6.16
C HIS A 469 -28.76 13.00 4.70
N CYS A 470 -29.06 11.75 4.36
CA CYS A 470 -28.99 11.28 2.97
C CYS A 470 -30.05 11.98 2.09
N ARG A 471 -31.25 12.24 2.60
CA ARG A 471 -32.33 12.92 1.85
C ARG A 471 -32.01 14.38 1.55
N SER A 472 -31.31 15.05 2.47
CA SER A 472 -30.94 16.46 2.34
C SER A 472 -29.68 16.67 1.48
N SER A 473 -29.02 15.58 1.06
CA SER A 473 -27.87 15.61 0.15
C SER A 473 -28.27 15.47 -1.32
N ASP A 474 -27.29 15.56 -2.22
CA ASP A 474 -27.48 15.33 -3.65
C ASP A 474 -27.66 13.85 -4.04
N LEU A 475 -27.74 12.94 -3.06
CA LEU A 475 -27.88 11.51 -3.30
C LEU A 475 -29.25 11.19 -3.90
N VAL A 476 -29.25 10.57 -5.09
CA VAL A 476 -30.47 10.14 -5.73
C VAL A 476 -31.20 9.11 -4.85
N ASN A 477 -32.52 9.25 -4.71
CA ASN A 477 -33.33 8.53 -3.73
C ASN A 477 -33.23 6.99 -3.80
N PHE A 478 -33.02 6.41 -5.00
CA PHE A 478 -32.88 4.96 -5.15
C PHE A 478 -31.54 4.42 -4.58
N LYS A 479 -30.50 5.24 -4.51
CA LYS A 479 -29.18 4.89 -3.93
C LYS A 479 -29.17 4.93 -2.41
N ARG A 480 -30.13 5.60 -1.77
CA ARG A 480 -30.19 5.77 -0.34
C ARG A 480 -30.30 4.42 0.39
N PRO A 481 -29.57 4.21 1.51
CA PRO A 481 -29.65 2.98 2.29
C PRO A 481 -31.10 2.63 2.70
N ARG A 482 -31.43 1.37 2.61
CA ARG A 482 -32.74 0.84 3.08
C ARG A 482 -32.67 0.33 4.51
N GLU A 483 -31.45 0.15 5.01
CA GLU A 483 -31.19 -0.30 6.37
C GLU A 483 -29.90 0.34 6.88
N TYR A 484 -29.85 0.70 8.17
CA TYR A 484 -28.69 1.21 8.87
C TYR A 484 -28.38 0.26 10.04
N ILE A 485 -27.19 -0.36 10.01
CA ILE A 485 -26.73 -1.30 11.03
C ILE A 485 -25.60 -0.65 11.80
N PHE A 486 -25.80 -0.46 13.11
CA PHE A 486 -24.78 0.07 13.98
C PHE A 486 -23.81 -1.06 14.40
N VAL A 487 -22.52 -0.81 14.23
CA VAL A 487 -21.45 -1.78 14.46
C VAL A 487 -20.38 -1.21 15.38
N LYS A 488 -19.75 -2.07 16.17
CA LYS A 488 -18.63 -1.67 17.03
C LYS A 488 -17.40 -1.28 16.21
N GLU A 489 -17.11 -2.06 15.15
CA GLU A 489 -15.97 -1.84 14.25
C GLU A 489 -16.33 -2.19 12.80
N ILE A 490 -15.79 -1.43 11.85
CA ILE A 490 -15.82 -1.77 10.42
C ILE A 490 -14.65 -2.71 10.14
N PRO A 491 -14.89 -3.93 9.60
CA PRO A 491 -13.81 -4.86 9.26
C PRO A 491 -12.85 -4.28 8.21
N LYS A 492 -11.56 -4.28 8.52
CA LYS A 492 -10.51 -3.75 7.64
C LYS A 492 -9.34 -4.72 7.48
N SER A 493 -8.69 -4.65 6.34
CA SER A 493 -7.41 -5.32 6.12
C SER A 493 -6.29 -4.64 6.95
N PRO A 494 -5.12 -5.28 7.12
CA PRO A 494 -3.97 -4.69 7.83
C PRO A 494 -3.47 -3.35 7.25
N VAL A 495 -3.83 -3.05 6.00
CA VAL A 495 -3.52 -1.77 5.32
C VAL A 495 -4.70 -0.80 5.30
N GLY A 496 -5.72 -1.03 6.14
CA GLY A 496 -6.86 -0.12 6.33
C GLY A 496 -7.98 -0.23 5.28
N LYS A 497 -7.92 -1.19 4.34
CA LYS A 497 -8.96 -1.37 3.32
C LYS A 497 -10.20 -2.07 3.91
N ILE A 498 -11.39 -1.52 3.67
CA ILE A 498 -12.67 -2.11 4.11
C ILE A 498 -12.85 -3.51 3.49
N LEU A 499 -13.18 -4.49 4.34
CA LEU A 499 -13.46 -5.87 3.95
C LEU A 499 -14.97 -6.10 3.86
N ARG A 500 -15.62 -5.56 2.80
CA ARG A 500 -17.07 -5.64 2.61
C ARG A 500 -17.62 -7.05 2.63
N ARG A 501 -16.85 -8.03 2.15
CA ARG A 501 -17.24 -9.45 2.21
C ARG A 501 -17.61 -9.92 3.61
N MET A 502 -16.89 -9.42 4.65
CA MET A 502 -17.17 -9.79 6.04
C MET A 502 -18.49 -9.16 6.52
N LEU A 503 -18.82 -7.96 6.05
CA LEU A 503 -20.11 -7.33 6.32
C LEU A 503 -21.25 -8.11 5.66
N VAL A 504 -21.07 -8.53 4.41
CA VAL A 504 -22.06 -9.32 3.66
C VAL A 504 -22.25 -10.71 4.27
N SER A 505 -21.18 -11.36 4.77
CA SER A 505 -21.26 -12.67 5.44
C SER A 505 -21.75 -12.61 6.90
N GLY A 506 -21.94 -11.41 7.45
CA GLY A 506 -22.39 -11.24 8.84
C GLY A 506 -21.27 -11.35 9.90
N GLU A 507 -20.01 -11.28 9.47
CA GLU A 507 -18.83 -11.35 10.34
C GLU A 507 -18.50 -9.94 10.92
N TYR A 508 -19.42 -9.42 11.76
CA TYR A 508 -19.27 -8.15 12.47
C TYR A 508 -20.01 -8.17 13.80
N GLU A 509 -19.60 -7.34 14.75
CA GLU A 509 -20.32 -7.15 16.02
C GLU A 509 -21.23 -5.92 15.96
N LYS A 510 -22.50 -6.09 16.32
CA LYS A 510 -23.43 -4.96 16.48
C LYS A 510 -23.04 -4.12 17.71
N ALA A 511 -23.23 -2.80 17.60
CA ALA A 511 -23.02 -1.85 18.67
C ALA A 511 -24.11 -1.93 19.75
#